data_11be2e5ac52cf45fa5cab18dfcccb8ae
#
_entry.id   11be2e5ac52cf45fa5cab18dfcccb8ae
#
_cell.length_a   1.000
_cell.length_b   1.000
_cell.length_c   1.000
_cell.angle_alpha   90.00
_cell.angle_beta   90.00
_cell.angle_gamma   90.00
#
_symmetry.space_group_name_H-M   'P 1'
#
loop_
_entity.id
_entity.type
_entity.pdbx_description
1 polymer ?
#
loop_
_entity_poly.entity_id
_entity_poly.type
_entity_poly.pdbx_seq_one_letter_code
_entity_poly.pdbx_strand_id
1 'polypeptide(L)'
;MSNDRYTSPLSERYASKEMQYIFSPDKKFRTWRKLWIALAETEKELGLDITEEQIEELKAHADDINYDVAKEREKVVRHDVMSHVYAYGKQCPNAKGIIHLGATSCYVGDNTDIILMSEALEIVRKKLINVIAELAKFADAHKNLPTLAFTHFQPAQPTTVGKRATLWMQEFMMDLEDLEYVKGSLKLLGSKGTTGTQASFLELFDGDQETIDKIDPMIA
;
A
#
# COMPACT_ATOMS: atom_id res chain seq x y z
N MET A 1 15.70 12.84 23.03
CA MET A 1 15.88 11.65 22.19
C MET A 1 17.36 11.32 22.19
N SER A 2 17.72 10.07 22.36
CA SER A 2 19.12 9.62 22.36
C SER A 2 19.68 9.70 20.94
N ASN A 3 20.93 10.21 20.79
CA ASN A 3 21.60 10.34 19.50
C ASN A 3 22.48 9.10 19.18
N ASP A 4 22.30 8.01 19.90
CA ASP A 4 23.07 6.78 19.80
C ASP A 4 22.43 5.70 18.88
N ARG A 5 21.36 6.07 18.14
CA ARG A 5 20.66 5.19 17.21
C ARG A 5 20.61 5.79 15.83
N TYR A 6 20.70 4.93 14.83
CA TYR A 6 20.51 5.34 13.44
C TYR A 6 19.07 5.82 13.21
N THR A 7 18.95 6.96 12.54
CA THR A 7 17.69 7.50 12.04
C THR A 7 17.82 7.78 10.54
N SER A 8 16.74 7.57 9.80
CA SER A 8 16.75 7.77 8.36
C SER A 8 16.54 9.25 8.01
N PRO A 9 17.46 9.90 7.28
CA PRO A 9 17.24 11.26 6.81
C PRO A 9 16.05 11.37 5.85
N LEU A 10 15.66 10.31 5.18
CA LEU A 10 14.47 10.29 4.34
C LEU A 10 13.22 10.58 5.17
N SER A 11 13.07 9.91 6.31
CA SER A 11 11.92 10.14 7.21
C SER A 11 11.98 11.49 7.92
N GLU A 12 13.17 11.89 8.39
CA GLU A 12 13.29 13.08 9.23
C GLU A 12 13.27 14.41 8.44
N ARG A 13 13.82 14.41 7.21
CA ARG A 13 14.05 15.64 6.46
C ARG A 13 13.27 15.74 5.15
N TYR A 14 13.07 14.63 4.44
CA TYR A 14 12.65 14.69 3.05
C TYR A 14 11.25 14.16 2.81
N ALA A 15 10.80 13.13 3.53
CA ALA A 15 9.46 12.58 3.36
C ALA A 15 8.38 13.51 3.93
N SER A 16 7.28 13.71 3.20
CA SER A 16 6.11 14.39 3.72
C SER A 16 5.45 13.55 4.83
N LYS A 17 4.65 14.20 5.68
CA LYS A 17 3.89 13.50 6.74
C LYS A 17 2.96 12.43 6.17
N GLU A 18 2.35 12.71 5.02
CA GLU A 18 1.48 11.77 4.31
C GLU A 18 2.25 10.51 3.88
N MET A 19 3.44 10.68 3.28
CA MET A 19 4.27 9.57 2.84
C MET A 19 4.78 8.76 4.04
N GLN A 20 5.18 9.42 5.13
CA GLN A 20 5.59 8.75 6.36
C GLN A 20 4.46 7.93 6.97
N TYR A 21 3.22 8.44 6.92
CA TYR A 21 2.06 7.71 7.42
C TYR A 21 1.79 6.44 6.62
N ILE A 22 1.88 6.48 5.28
CA ILE A 22 1.67 5.29 4.43
C ILE A 22 2.59 4.14 4.85
N PHE A 23 3.87 4.43 5.15
CA PHE A 23 4.84 3.41 5.55
C PHE A 23 4.97 3.26 7.08
N SER A 24 4.01 3.77 7.85
CA SER A 24 4.01 3.64 9.29
C SER A 24 3.45 2.28 9.75
N PRO A 25 3.83 1.82 10.96
CA PRO A 25 3.22 0.66 11.58
C PRO A 25 1.69 0.77 11.68
N ASP A 26 1.17 1.94 12.01
CA ASP A 26 -0.28 2.18 12.11
C ASP A 26 -0.99 1.84 10.79
N LYS A 27 -0.52 2.39 9.69
CA LYS A 27 -1.11 2.13 8.38
C LYS A 27 -0.97 0.65 8.00
N LYS A 28 0.22 0.05 8.22
CA LYS A 28 0.49 -1.36 7.95
C LYS A 28 -0.50 -2.28 8.67
N PHE A 29 -0.60 -2.16 9.99
CA PHE A 29 -1.40 -3.11 10.78
C PHE A 29 -2.90 -2.88 10.68
N ARG A 30 -3.35 -1.64 10.43
CA ARG A 30 -4.74 -1.36 10.08
C ARG A 30 -5.11 -1.99 8.72
N THR A 31 -4.19 -1.99 7.77
CA THR A 31 -4.40 -2.66 6.48
C THR A 31 -4.48 -4.18 6.65
N TRP A 32 -3.66 -4.78 7.53
CA TRP A 32 -3.79 -6.19 7.89
C TRP A 32 -5.18 -6.53 8.43
N ARG A 33 -5.71 -5.71 9.33
CA ARG A 33 -7.06 -5.92 9.88
C ARG A 33 -8.14 -5.81 8.82
N LYS A 34 -8.02 -4.85 7.90
CA LYS A 34 -8.94 -4.75 6.75
C LYS A 34 -8.90 -6.00 5.87
N LEU A 35 -7.72 -6.53 5.60
CA LEU A 35 -7.57 -7.76 4.83
C LEU A 35 -8.17 -8.97 5.57
N TRP A 36 -8.02 -9.10 6.89
CA TRP A 36 -8.67 -10.15 7.66
C TRP A 36 -10.19 -10.02 7.69
N ILE A 37 -10.72 -8.80 7.75
CA ILE A 37 -12.16 -8.55 7.66
C ILE A 37 -12.66 -8.97 6.26
N ALA A 38 -11.99 -8.53 5.20
CA ALA A 38 -12.35 -8.89 3.83
C ALA A 38 -12.32 -10.41 3.60
N LEU A 39 -11.33 -11.09 4.17
CA LEU A 39 -11.25 -12.56 4.12
C LEU A 39 -12.45 -13.19 4.83
N ALA A 40 -12.77 -12.79 6.04
CA ALA A 40 -13.90 -13.33 6.81
C ALA A 40 -15.26 -13.06 6.14
N GLU A 41 -15.45 -11.86 5.56
CA GLU A 41 -16.63 -11.53 4.78
C GLU A 41 -16.76 -12.42 3.53
N THR A 42 -15.67 -12.63 2.81
CA THR A 42 -15.61 -13.51 1.64
C THR A 42 -15.91 -14.96 2.02
N GLU A 43 -15.28 -15.48 3.05
CA GLU A 43 -15.49 -16.85 3.54
C GLU A 43 -16.93 -17.08 4.00
N LYS A 44 -17.54 -16.10 4.66
CA LYS A 44 -18.97 -16.15 5.02
C LYS A 44 -19.85 -16.18 3.79
N GLU A 45 -19.63 -15.33 2.81
CA GLU A 45 -20.42 -15.27 1.58
C GLU A 45 -20.30 -16.56 0.78
N LEU A 46 -19.17 -17.23 0.85
CA LEU A 46 -18.91 -18.53 0.23
C LEU A 46 -19.44 -19.72 1.04
N GLY A 47 -20.04 -19.49 2.22
CA GLY A 47 -20.81 -20.50 2.94
C GLY A 47 -20.13 -21.09 4.18
N LEU A 48 -18.98 -20.56 4.63
CA LEU A 48 -18.44 -20.97 5.92
C LEU A 48 -19.31 -20.44 7.09
N ASP A 49 -19.31 -21.18 8.19
CA ASP A 49 -20.08 -20.84 9.41
C ASP A 49 -19.45 -19.67 10.16
N ILE A 50 -19.57 -18.48 9.57
CA ILE A 50 -19.11 -17.20 10.10
C ILE A 50 -20.34 -16.31 10.31
N THR A 51 -20.51 -15.79 11.54
CA THR A 51 -21.68 -14.98 11.87
C THR A 51 -21.44 -13.49 11.59
N GLU A 52 -22.55 -12.74 11.42
CA GLU A 52 -22.48 -11.28 11.28
C GLU A 52 -21.87 -10.63 12.51
N GLU A 53 -22.22 -11.13 13.70
CA GLU A 53 -21.71 -10.62 14.96
C GLU A 53 -20.18 -10.74 15.06
N GLN A 54 -19.60 -11.81 14.53
CA GLN A 54 -18.14 -11.98 14.47
C GLN A 54 -17.50 -10.95 13.54
N ILE A 55 -18.09 -10.71 12.36
CA ILE A 55 -17.59 -9.71 11.42
C ILE A 55 -17.69 -8.29 11.99
N GLU A 56 -18.82 -7.95 12.61
CA GLU A 56 -19.00 -6.64 13.26
C GLU A 56 -18.04 -6.44 14.44
N GLU A 57 -17.75 -7.50 15.21
CA GLU A 57 -16.73 -7.45 16.26
C GLU A 57 -15.33 -7.13 15.67
N LEU A 58 -14.95 -7.75 14.55
CA LEU A 58 -13.71 -7.43 13.85
C LEU A 58 -13.71 -5.97 13.36
N LYS A 59 -14.76 -5.51 12.72
CA LYS A 59 -14.88 -4.12 12.22
C LYS A 59 -14.78 -3.10 13.35
N ALA A 60 -15.41 -3.36 14.49
CA ALA A 60 -15.37 -2.47 15.65
C ALA A 60 -13.95 -2.21 16.18
N HIS A 61 -13.04 -3.17 15.97
CA HIS A 61 -11.64 -3.09 16.39
C HIS A 61 -10.64 -2.98 15.23
N ALA A 62 -11.07 -2.54 14.04
CA ALA A 62 -10.20 -2.45 12.87
C ALA A 62 -9.05 -1.46 13.03
N ASP A 63 -9.25 -0.41 13.82
CA ASP A 63 -8.31 0.73 13.91
C ASP A 63 -7.56 0.85 15.25
N ASP A 64 -7.96 0.16 16.29
CA ASP A 64 -7.38 0.27 17.64
C ASP A 64 -6.31 -0.82 17.91
N ILE A 65 -5.17 -0.72 17.24
CA ILE A 65 -4.11 -1.72 17.34
C ILE A 65 -3.50 -1.79 18.75
N ASN A 66 -3.55 -2.96 19.39
CA ASN A 66 -2.88 -3.18 20.67
C ASN A 66 -1.43 -3.64 20.46
N TYR A 67 -0.53 -2.67 20.28
CA TYR A 67 0.89 -2.91 20.04
C TYR A 67 1.60 -3.63 21.16
N ASP A 68 1.24 -3.36 22.42
CA ASP A 68 1.93 -3.95 23.57
C ASP A 68 1.67 -5.45 23.65
N VAL A 69 0.40 -5.86 23.48
CA VAL A 69 0.03 -7.28 23.42
C VAL A 69 0.70 -7.98 22.25
N ALA A 70 0.75 -7.35 21.06
CA ALA A 70 1.41 -7.92 19.89
C ALA A 70 2.91 -8.12 20.15
N LYS A 71 3.62 -7.09 20.66
CA LYS A 71 5.07 -7.15 20.97
C LYS A 71 5.41 -8.21 22.02
N GLU A 72 4.62 -8.30 23.09
CA GLU A 72 4.85 -9.33 24.11
C GLU A 72 4.62 -10.75 23.55
N ARG A 73 3.61 -10.91 22.71
CA ARG A 73 3.37 -12.20 22.05
C ARG A 73 4.48 -12.57 21.08
N GLU A 74 5.00 -11.61 20.32
CA GLU A 74 6.08 -11.84 19.36
C GLU A 74 7.38 -12.33 20.01
N LYS A 75 7.70 -11.87 21.21
CA LYS A 75 8.84 -12.41 21.99
C LYS A 75 8.74 -13.91 22.21
N VAL A 76 7.53 -14.43 22.31
CA VAL A 76 7.27 -15.86 22.56
C VAL A 76 7.24 -16.67 21.25
N VAL A 77 6.43 -16.21 20.28
CA VAL A 77 6.17 -16.98 19.04
C VAL A 77 7.13 -16.64 17.91
N ARG A 78 7.85 -15.52 18.00
CA ARG A 78 8.83 -15.03 17.00
C ARG A 78 8.24 -14.93 15.59
N HIS A 79 6.98 -14.49 15.53
CA HIS A 79 6.23 -14.36 14.29
C HIS A 79 5.28 -13.18 14.41
N ASP A 80 5.49 -12.15 13.59
CA ASP A 80 4.76 -10.87 13.63
C ASP A 80 3.27 -11.04 13.31
N VAL A 81 2.93 -11.70 12.20
CA VAL A 81 1.52 -11.90 11.80
C VAL A 81 0.75 -12.65 12.88
N MET A 82 1.28 -13.76 13.39
CA MET A 82 0.60 -14.54 14.43
C MET A 82 0.51 -13.78 15.76
N SER A 83 1.42 -12.87 16.02
CA SER A 83 1.35 -11.98 17.19
C SER A 83 0.23 -10.97 17.07
N HIS A 84 0.02 -10.41 15.89
CA HIS A 84 -1.10 -9.51 15.60
C HIS A 84 -2.44 -10.24 15.52
N VAL A 85 -2.50 -11.47 14.99
CA VAL A 85 -3.71 -12.34 15.07
C VAL A 85 -4.10 -12.56 16.54
N TYR A 86 -3.12 -12.89 17.39
CA TYR A 86 -3.38 -13.06 18.83
C TYR A 86 -3.87 -11.77 19.50
N ALA A 87 -3.23 -10.64 19.23
CA ALA A 87 -3.63 -9.35 19.79
C ALA A 87 -5.04 -8.96 19.35
N TYR A 88 -5.38 -9.17 18.09
CA TYR A 88 -6.70 -8.93 17.55
C TYR A 88 -7.75 -9.86 18.17
N GLY A 89 -7.43 -11.15 18.27
CA GLY A 89 -8.32 -12.14 18.91
C GLY A 89 -8.57 -11.90 20.40
N LYS A 90 -7.67 -11.19 21.10
CA LYS A 90 -7.93 -10.72 22.47
C LYS A 90 -8.96 -9.60 22.54
N GLN A 91 -9.04 -8.76 21.52
CA GLN A 91 -10.04 -7.69 21.40
C GLN A 91 -11.37 -8.25 20.86
N CYS A 92 -11.30 -9.33 20.06
CA CYS A 92 -12.43 -9.95 19.38
C CYS A 92 -12.59 -11.42 19.84
N PRO A 93 -13.04 -11.68 21.08
CA PRO A 93 -13.08 -13.04 21.63
C PRO A 93 -14.04 -13.99 20.89
N ASN A 94 -15.13 -13.48 20.29
CA ASN A 94 -16.08 -14.30 19.52
C ASN A 94 -15.54 -14.60 18.12
N ALA A 95 -14.80 -13.65 17.52
CA ALA A 95 -14.25 -13.78 16.18
C ALA A 95 -12.82 -14.37 16.13
N LYS A 96 -12.17 -14.61 17.27
CA LYS A 96 -10.76 -15.05 17.31
C LYS A 96 -10.45 -16.29 16.48
N GLY A 97 -11.41 -17.17 16.26
CA GLY A 97 -11.25 -18.42 15.52
C GLY A 97 -11.28 -18.25 14.01
N ILE A 98 -11.81 -17.13 13.53
CA ILE A 98 -11.94 -16.84 12.09
C ILE A 98 -10.90 -15.83 11.58
N ILE A 99 -10.13 -15.20 12.47
CA ILE A 99 -9.06 -14.30 12.06
C ILE A 99 -7.98 -15.13 11.33
N HIS A 100 -7.69 -14.75 10.08
CA HIS A 100 -6.64 -15.40 9.29
C HIS A 100 -6.95 -16.88 8.92
N LEU A 101 -8.22 -17.26 8.87
CA LEU A 101 -8.64 -18.62 8.57
C LEU A 101 -8.19 -19.02 7.15
N GLY A 102 -7.64 -20.21 6.99
CA GLY A 102 -7.11 -20.70 5.71
C GLY A 102 -5.93 -19.95 5.10
N ALA A 103 -5.65 -18.73 5.55
CA ALA A 103 -4.61 -17.88 4.98
C ALA A 103 -3.20 -18.19 5.53
N THR A 104 -2.19 -17.78 4.79
CA THR A 104 -0.79 -17.71 5.25
C THR A 104 -0.37 -16.26 5.51
N SER A 105 0.77 -16.08 6.20
CA SER A 105 1.29 -14.74 6.56
C SER A 105 1.46 -13.82 5.34
N CYS A 106 1.84 -14.35 4.19
CA CYS A 106 1.99 -13.60 2.95
C CYS A 106 0.68 -12.95 2.49
N TYR A 107 -0.47 -13.50 2.85
CA TYR A 107 -1.76 -12.90 2.51
C TYR A 107 -1.85 -11.45 2.98
N VAL A 108 -1.59 -11.19 4.26
CA VAL A 108 -1.64 -9.82 4.77
C VAL A 108 -0.37 -9.03 4.48
N GLY A 109 0.80 -9.68 4.51
CA GLY A 109 2.09 -9.03 4.25
C GLY A 109 2.17 -8.48 2.84
N ASP A 110 2.12 -9.34 1.85
CA ASP A 110 2.39 -8.99 0.46
C ASP A 110 1.27 -8.14 -0.15
N ASN A 111 0.00 -8.45 0.15
CA ASN A 111 -1.11 -7.61 -0.33
C ASN A 111 -1.09 -6.21 0.31
N THR A 112 -0.71 -6.08 1.59
CA THR A 112 -0.51 -4.78 2.21
C THR A 112 0.58 -3.99 1.51
N ASP A 113 1.72 -4.58 1.18
CA ASP A 113 2.80 -3.89 0.50
C ASP A 113 2.35 -3.34 -0.87
N ILE A 114 1.57 -4.10 -1.64
CA ILE A 114 0.98 -3.63 -2.91
C ILE A 114 0.01 -2.46 -2.68
N ILE A 115 -0.86 -2.54 -1.67
CA ILE A 115 -1.80 -1.47 -1.34
C ILE A 115 -1.04 -0.18 -0.97
N LEU A 116 -0.04 -0.29 -0.08
CA LEU A 116 0.75 0.86 0.36
C LEU A 116 1.57 1.47 -0.78
N MET A 117 2.17 0.65 -1.66
CA MET A 117 2.86 1.12 -2.86
C MET A 117 1.90 1.88 -3.79
N SER A 118 0.71 1.36 -4.03
CA SER A 118 -0.29 2.04 -4.86
C SER A 118 -0.72 3.40 -4.28
N GLU A 119 -0.94 3.46 -2.96
CA GLU A 119 -1.28 4.72 -2.28
C GLU A 119 -0.11 5.71 -2.30
N ALA A 120 1.13 5.24 -2.14
CA ALA A 120 2.33 6.08 -2.22
C ALA A 120 2.53 6.66 -3.62
N LEU A 121 2.34 5.84 -4.66
CA LEU A 121 2.38 6.29 -6.07
C LEU A 121 1.31 7.35 -6.34
N GLU A 122 0.14 7.27 -5.74
CA GLU A 122 -0.91 8.30 -5.90
C GLU A 122 -0.48 9.66 -5.30
N ILE A 123 0.24 9.66 -4.19
CA ILE A 123 0.82 10.91 -3.63
C ILE A 123 1.84 11.51 -4.61
N VAL A 124 2.73 10.68 -5.15
CA VAL A 124 3.73 11.13 -6.13
C VAL A 124 3.05 11.66 -7.38
N ARG A 125 2.06 10.94 -7.90
CA ARG A 125 1.25 11.33 -9.05
C ARG A 125 0.63 12.73 -8.89
N LYS A 126 -0.04 12.99 -7.78
CA LYS A 126 -0.64 14.29 -7.49
C LYS A 126 0.40 15.42 -7.48
N LYS A 127 1.55 15.18 -6.85
CA LYS A 127 2.64 16.16 -6.81
C LYS A 127 3.22 16.42 -8.21
N LEU A 128 3.42 15.38 -9.00
CA LEU A 128 3.93 15.48 -10.37
C LEU A 128 3.00 16.28 -11.28
N ILE A 129 1.69 16.01 -11.23
CA ILE A 129 0.67 16.78 -11.96
C ILE A 129 0.74 18.26 -11.56
N ASN A 130 0.88 18.57 -10.27
CA ASN A 130 1.00 19.95 -9.81
C ASN A 130 2.24 20.64 -10.36
N VAL A 131 3.40 19.96 -10.38
CA VAL A 131 4.64 20.49 -10.95
C VAL A 131 4.48 20.76 -12.44
N ILE A 132 3.88 19.85 -13.20
CA ILE A 132 3.60 20.04 -14.64
C ILE A 132 2.69 21.25 -14.84
N ALA A 133 1.62 21.39 -14.04
CA ALA A 133 0.69 22.51 -14.14
C ALA A 133 1.36 23.86 -13.86
N GLU A 134 2.22 23.94 -12.84
CA GLU A 134 2.96 25.17 -12.53
C GLU A 134 4.02 25.50 -13.59
N LEU A 135 4.72 24.49 -14.13
CA LEU A 135 5.64 24.68 -15.25
C LEU A 135 4.93 25.15 -16.51
N ALA A 136 3.72 24.67 -16.79
CA ALA A 136 2.91 25.12 -17.92
C ALA A 136 2.56 26.61 -17.79
N LYS A 137 2.13 27.06 -16.61
CA LYS A 137 1.86 28.47 -16.32
C LYS A 137 3.12 29.31 -16.47
N PHE A 138 4.23 28.84 -15.94
CA PHE A 138 5.53 29.53 -16.04
C PHE A 138 5.97 29.62 -17.51
N ALA A 139 5.88 28.55 -18.27
CA ALA A 139 6.26 28.52 -19.67
C ALA A 139 5.43 29.51 -20.51
N ASP A 140 4.12 29.56 -20.29
CA ASP A 140 3.25 30.50 -20.99
C ASP A 140 3.56 31.96 -20.63
N ALA A 141 3.75 32.26 -19.35
CA ALA A 141 4.10 33.61 -18.89
C ALA A 141 5.45 34.11 -19.44
N HIS A 142 6.40 33.21 -19.75
CA HIS A 142 7.75 33.57 -20.18
C HIS A 142 8.04 33.14 -21.62
N LYS A 143 7.02 32.82 -22.43
CA LYS A 143 7.19 32.39 -23.83
C LYS A 143 7.86 33.42 -24.73
N ASN A 144 7.73 34.69 -24.40
CA ASN A 144 8.33 35.81 -25.15
C ASN A 144 9.59 36.40 -24.50
N LEU A 145 10.06 35.83 -23.36
CA LEU A 145 11.25 36.33 -22.69
C LEU A 145 12.51 35.70 -23.32
N PRO A 146 13.33 36.49 -24.07
CA PRO A 146 14.51 35.95 -24.73
C PRO A 146 15.60 35.58 -23.73
N THR A 147 16.33 34.54 -24.04
CA THR A 147 17.53 34.12 -23.31
C THR A 147 18.54 33.46 -24.26
N LEU A 148 19.81 33.50 -23.90
CA LEU A 148 20.87 32.88 -24.66
C LEU A 148 20.87 31.35 -24.40
N ALA A 149 20.89 30.56 -25.47
CA ALA A 149 21.15 29.15 -25.39
C ALA A 149 22.64 28.84 -25.60
N PHE A 150 23.08 27.72 -25.04
CA PHE A 150 24.46 27.23 -25.11
C PHE A 150 24.46 25.82 -25.72
N THR A 151 25.49 25.54 -26.54
CA THR A 151 25.83 24.20 -27.00
C THR A 151 27.34 23.99 -26.84
N HIS A 152 27.79 22.82 -26.47
CA HIS A 152 29.21 22.52 -26.25
C HIS A 152 29.92 23.54 -25.32
N PHE A 153 29.20 23.98 -24.27
CA PHE A 153 29.67 25.01 -23.34
C PHE A 153 30.00 26.38 -23.99
N GLN A 154 29.47 26.66 -25.15
CA GLN A 154 29.63 27.93 -25.86
C GLN A 154 28.30 28.61 -26.14
N PRO A 155 28.25 29.94 -26.17
CA PRO A 155 27.09 30.67 -26.65
C PRO A 155 26.69 30.24 -28.05
N ALA A 156 25.40 29.95 -28.22
CA ALA A 156 24.85 29.53 -29.50
C ALA A 156 23.78 30.52 -30.00
N GLN A 157 22.54 30.13 -29.98
CA GLN A 157 21.44 30.94 -30.51
C GLN A 157 20.50 31.43 -29.38
N PRO A 158 19.79 32.55 -29.58
CA PRO A 158 18.69 32.95 -28.70
C PRO A 158 17.57 31.91 -28.67
N THR A 159 16.99 31.73 -27.51
CA THR A 159 15.76 30.99 -27.28
C THR A 159 14.87 31.77 -26.31
N THR A 160 13.83 31.16 -25.74
CA THR A 160 13.03 31.81 -24.70
C THR A 160 13.06 31.01 -23.39
N VAL A 161 12.84 31.71 -22.29
CA VAL A 161 12.74 31.10 -20.97
C VAL A 161 11.58 30.10 -20.92
N GLY A 162 10.43 30.48 -21.49
CA GLY A 162 9.27 29.59 -21.60
C GLY A 162 9.58 28.30 -22.37
N LYS A 163 10.28 28.41 -23.52
CA LYS A 163 10.71 27.24 -24.29
C LYS A 163 11.62 26.32 -23.45
N ARG A 164 12.52 26.87 -22.65
CA ARG A 164 13.40 26.07 -21.77
C ARG A 164 12.59 25.28 -20.73
N ALA A 165 11.55 25.91 -20.14
CA ALA A 165 10.66 25.25 -19.18
C ALA A 165 9.86 24.10 -19.80
N THR A 166 9.50 24.18 -21.10
CA THR A 166 8.80 23.08 -21.78
C THR A 166 9.64 21.83 -21.92
N LEU A 167 10.96 21.92 -21.93
CA LEU A 167 11.84 20.75 -21.97
C LEU A 167 11.75 19.96 -20.67
N TRP A 168 11.80 20.63 -19.52
CA TRP A 168 11.63 19.99 -18.22
C TRP A 168 10.22 19.42 -18.07
N MET A 169 9.20 20.16 -18.54
CA MET A 169 7.81 19.68 -18.52
C MET A 169 7.62 18.41 -19.35
N GLN A 170 8.28 18.30 -20.50
CA GLN A 170 8.27 17.11 -21.35
C GLN A 170 8.79 15.87 -20.59
N GLU A 171 9.90 16.00 -19.87
CA GLU A 171 10.45 14.92 -19.06
C GLU A 171 9.47 14.49 -17.97
N PHE A 172 8.89 15.42 -17.22
CA PHE A 172 7.87 15.11 -16.21
C PHE A 172 6.59 14.48 -16.79
N MET A 173 6.23 14.81 -18.03
CA MET A 173 5.10 14.14 -18.69
C MET A 173 5.42 12.70 -19.03
N MET A 174 6.64 12.40 -19.46
CA MET A 174 7.10 11.01 -19.66
C MET A 174 7.11 10.24 -18.33
N ASP A 175 7.64 10.86 -17.26
CA ASP A 175 7.59 10.27 -15.91
C ASP A 175 6.16 9.98 -15.44
N LEU A 176 5.19 10.86 -15.78
CA LEU A 176 3.78 10.64 -15.46
C LEU A 176 3.20 9.44 -16.22
N GLU A 177 3.51 9.28 -17.50
CA GLU A 177 3.11 8.12 -18.30
C GLU A 177 3.65 6.81 -17.70
N ASP A 178 4.94 6.78 -17.35
CA ASP A 178 5.57 5.63 -16.70
C ASP A 178 4.95 5.32 -15.35
N LEU A 179 4.67 6.32 -14.53
CA LEU A 179 4.01 6.17 -13.24
C LEU A 179 2.60 5.58 -13.38
N GLU A 180 1.80 6.09 -14.31
CA GLU A 180 0.44 5.57 -14.59
C GLU A 180 0.50 4.12 -15.07
N TYR A 181 1.46 3.78 -15.93
CA TYR A 181 1.67 2.41 -16.40
C TYR A 181 2.01 1.47 -15.23
N VAL A 182 2.99 1.84 -14.40
CA VAL A 182 3.40 1.03 -13.24
C VAL A 182 2.24 0.86 -12.28
N LYS A 183 1.55 1.96 -11.92
CA LYS A 183 0.40 1.93 -11.00
C LYS A 183 -0.72 1.04 -11.53
N GLY A 184 -1.03 1.12 -12.82
CA GLY A 184 -2.04 0.29 -13.47
C GLY A 184 -1.65 -1.19 -13.58
N SER A 185 -0.37 -1.52 -13.45
CA SER A 185 0.14 -2.90 -13.49
C SER A 185 0.14 -3.58 -12.11
N LEU A 186 0.02 -2.83 -11.02
CA LEU A 186 -0.02 -3.39 -9.67
C LEU A 186 -1.27 -4.25 -9.49
N LYS A 187 -1.07 -5.47 -9.01
CA LYS A 187 -2.15 -6.42 -8.72
C LYS A 187 -1.92 -7.03 -7.35
N LEU A 188 -3.00 -7.26 -6.62
CA LEU A 188 -2.94 -8.04 -5.39
C LEU A 188 -2.48 -9.47 -5.71
N LEU A 189 -1.78 -10.08 -4.77
CA LEU A 189 -1.30 -11.46 -4.86
C LEU A 189 -2.39 -12.49 -4.51
N GLY A 190 -3.50 -12.02 -3.95
CA GLY A 190 -4.60 -12.85 -3.51
C GLY A 190 -4.28 -13.64 -2.24
N SER A 191 -5.05 -14.68 -1.98
CA SER A 191 -4.90 -15.56 -0.82
C SER A 191 -4.37 -16.92 -1.25
N LYS A 192 -3.05 -17.10 -1.14
CA LYS A 192 -2.34 -18.34 -1.46
C LYS A 192 -1.66 -18.90 -0.22
N GLY A 193 -1.45 -20.21 -0.17
CA GLY A 193 -0.67 -20.87 0.87
C GLY A 193 0.84 -20.61 0.74
N THR A 194 1.61 -21.15 1.67
CA THR A 194 3.06 -20.98 1.79
C THR A 194 3.84 -21.34 0.52
N THR A 195 3.31 -22.25 -0.28
CA THR A 195 3.93 -22.73 -1.54
C THR A 195 3.20 -22.21 -2.80
N GLY A 196 2.33 -21.22 -2.66
CA GLY A 196 1.59 -20.64 -3.77
C GLY A 196 0.36 -21.43 -4.20
N THR A 197 -0.12 -22.35 -3.37
CA THR A 197 -1.36 -23.14 -3.60
C THR A 197 -2.49 -22.64 -2.69
N GLN A 198 -3.72 -23.08 -2.96
CA GLN A 198 -4.89 -22.82 -2.11
C GLN A 198 -5.32 -24.08 -1.34
N ALA A 199 -4.39 -24.98 -1.01
CA ALA A 199 -4.68 -26.25 -0.37
C ALA A 199 -5.44 -26.12 0.97
N SER A 200 -5.13 -25.09 1.77
CA SER A 200 -5.84 -24.83 3.03
C SER A 200 -7.31 -24.47 2.79
N PHE A 201 -7.60 -23.69 1.76
CA PHE A 201 -8.98 -23.37 1.37
C PHE A 201 -9.68 -24.59 0.77
N LEU A 202 -8.95 -25.42 0.03
CA LEU A 202 -9.51 -26.66 -0.53
C LEU A 202 -10.00 -27.60 0.60
N GLU A 203 -9.28 -27.65 1.71
CA GLU A 203 -9.70 -28.37 2.91
C GLU A 203 -10.91 -27.73 3.59
N LEU A 204 -10.90 -26.38 3.73
CA LEU A 204 -12.00 -25.64 4.35
C LEU A 204 -13.34 -25.74 3.59
N PHE A 205 -13.27 -25.86 2.28
CA PHE A 205 -14.45 -25.96 1.39
C PHE A 205 -14.68 -27.40 0.86
N ASP A 206 -14.23 -28.43 1.59
CA ASP A 206 -14.45 -29.84 1.28
C ASP A 206 -14.11 -30.25 -0.17
N GLY A 207 -13.11 -29.61 -0.77
CA GLY A 207 -12.63 -29.88 -2.13
C GLY A 207 -13.40 -29.14 -3.24
N ASP A 208 -14.25 -28.18 -2.91
CA ASP A 208 -14.99 -27.39 -3.90
C ASP A 208 -14.10 -26.32 -4.56
N GLN A 209 -13.47 -26.71 -5.67
CA GLN A 209 -12.59 -25.81 -6.44
C GLN A 209 -13.34 -24.61 -7.04
N GLU A 210 -14.60 -24.78 -7.43
CA GLU A 210 -15.39 -23.70 -8.04
C GLU A 210 -15.63 -22.57 -7.03
N THR A 211 -15.87 -22.91 -5.77
CA THR A 211 -15.99 -21.94 -4.68
C THR A 211 -14.67 -21.27 -4.37
N ILE A 212 -13.55 -22.00 -4.35
CA ILE A 212 -12.22 -21.47 -4.06
C ILE A 212 -11.76 -20.48 -5.14
N ASP A 213 -12.08 -20.72 -6.40
CA ASP A 213 -11.73 -19.82 -7.52
C ASP A 213 -12.37 -18.42 -7.39
N LYS A 214 -13.39 -18.26 -6.54
CA LYS A 214 -14.05 -16.98 -6.25
C LYS A 214 -13.35 -16.17 -5.15
N ILE A 215 -12.51 -16.78 -4.30
CA ILE A 215 -11.91 -16.12 -3.14
C ILE A 215 -11.07 -14.89 -3.56
N ASP A 216 -10.11 -15.07 -4.46
CA ASP A 216 -9.23 -13.96 -4.87
C ASP A 216 -9.97 -12.80 -5.54
N PRO A 217 -10.90 -13.04 -6.50
CA PRO A 217 -11.71 -11.96 -7.06
C PRO A 217 -12.60 -11.23 -6.07
N MET A 218 -13.05 -11.88 -4.99
CA MET A 218 -13.92 -11.26 -3.99
C MET A 218 -13.15 -10.45 -2.95
N ILE A 219 -11.89 -10.82 -2.69
CA ILE A 219 -11.00 -10.07 -1.78
C ILE A 219 -10.40 -8.83 -2.48
N ALA A 220 -10.23 -8.85 -3.81
CA ALA A 220 -9.62 -7.77 -4.59
C ALA A 220 -10.56 -6.58 -4.75
#